data_86c9fba44445b674f1bea38201c3d220
#
_entry.id   86c9fba44445b674f1bea38201c3d220
#
_cell.length_a   1.000
_cell.length_b   1.000
_cell.length_c   1.000
_cell.angle_alpha   90.00
_cell.angle_beta   90.00
_cell.angle_gamma   90.00
#
_symmetry.space_group_name_H-M   'P 1'
#
loop_
_entity.id
_entity.type
_entity.pdbx_description
1 polymer ?
#
loop_
_entity_poly.entity_id
_entity_poly.type
_entity_poly.pdbx_seq_one_letter_code
_entity_poly.pdbx_strand_id
1 'polypeptide(L)'
;MTEPRRLDHLPLGGEDGLPYSKGLLARALVATGLPAVRAWELALRVEADLEERGEPSVDLERLEELAQDVLGESEGVDAVRRLRRYRELQELDLPIVVLVGGGTGTGKSRVATEIAYRLGITRVTSTDFIRQTMRAFFSEEFMPSIHYSSFEAGPAAPEADDPTLAGFLDQTRNVLVGVRAVIERALQEGWSMVLEGVHLVPGMIPPVEGALALQCVLEIESEDVHAGHFWVRDTSTEGLRPVGRYIEQLDEIRRVQRYIVDRAHRCDVPVIENSSLDATIGEVMDLVLASAERLGAVGSGLAR
;
A
#
# COMPACT_ATOMS: atom_id res chain seq x y z
N MET A 1 17.84 0.42 -27.59
CA MET A 1 17.06 0.97 -26.47
C MET A 1 15.61 0.74 -26.87
N THR A 2 14.99 -0.27 -26.29
CA THR A 2 13.56 -0.60 -26.53
C THR A 2 12.77 0.28 -25.56
N GLU A 3 11.90 1.16 -26.09
CA GLU A 3 10.98 1.93 -25.26
C GLU A 3 10.23 0.98 -24.31
N PRO A 4 10.08 1.33 -23.02
CA PRO A 4 9.24 0.56 -22.12
C PRO A 4 7.81 0.56 -22.70
N ARG A 5 7.27 -0.62 -22.96
CA ARG A 5 5.86 -0.77 -23.34
C ARG A 5 5.02 -0.14 -22.24
N ARG A 6 4.44 1.03 -22.52
CA ARG A 6 3.35 1.61 -21.73
C ARG A 6 2.19 0.62 -21.78
N LEU A 7 2.05 -0.14 -20.71
CA LEU A 7 0.89 -1.01 -20.51
C LEU A 7 -0.27 -0.12 -20.02
N ASP A 8 -1.38 -0.23 -20.73
CA ASP A 8 -2.71 0.18 -20.32
C ASP A 8 -3.06 1.67 -20.39
N HIS A 9 -3.11 2.21 -21.60
CA HIS A 9 -3.95 3.40 -21.85
C HIS A 9 -5.41 3.02 -21.57
N LEU A 10 -6.06 3.78 -20.67
CA LEU A 10 -7.50 3.66 -20.47
C LEU A 10 -8.20 3.96 -21.81
N PRO A 11 -9.25 3.23 -22.19
CA PRO A 11 -10.00 3.43 -23.42
C PRO A 11 -10.93 4.66 -23.33
N LEU A 12 -10.38 5.78 -22.85
CA LEU A 12 -11.06 7.08 -22.81
C LEU A 12 -10.67 7.84 -24.07
N GLY A 13 -11.66 8.48 -24.71
CA GLY A 13 -11.52 9.17 -25.99
C GLY A 13 -10.36 10.18 -26.02
N GLY A 14 -9.63 10.16 -27.12
CA GLY A 14 -8.54 11.05 -27.49
C GLY A 14 -8.01 10.65 -28.87
N GLU A 15 -7.23 11.51 -29.54
CA GLU A 15 -6.75 11.27 -30.91
C GLU A 15 -5.93 9.97 -31.08
N ASP A 16 -5.40 9.41 -29.96
CA ASP A 16 -4.65 8.13 -29.91
C ASP A 16 -5.39 7.04 -29.09
N GLY A 17 -6.71 7.15 -28.89
CA GLY A 17 -7.51 6.26 -28.04
C GLY A 17 -7.52 4.81 -28.53
N LEU A 18 -7.21 3.87 -27.65
CA LEU A 18 -7.47 2.46 -27.88
C LEU A 18 -8.98 2.20 -27.97
N PRO A 19 -9.43 1.21 -28.76
CA PRO A 19 -10.82 0.80 -28.77
C PRO A 19 -11.28 0.49 -27.33
N TYR A 20 -12.55 0.81 -27.04
CA TYR A 20 -13.13 0.53 -25.74
C TYR A 20 -12.91 -0.93 -25.29
N SER A 21 -12.52 -1.09 -24.03
CA SER A 21 -12.39 -2.39 -23.39
C SER A 21 -13.02 -2.35 -21.99
N LYS A 22 -14.17 -3.04 -21.84
CA LYS A 22 -14.85 -3.16 -20.55
C LYS A 22 -13.96 -3.72 -19.45
N GLY A 23 -13.07 -4.67 -19.80
CA GLY A 23 -12.15 -5.27 -18.84
C GLY A 23 -11.12 -4.25 -18.33
N LEU A 24 -10.57 -3.39 -19.19
CA LEU A 24 -9.63 -2.34 -18.81
C LEU A 24 -10.33 -1.25 -17.98
N LEU A 25 -11.54 -0.83 -18.38
CA LEU A 25 -12.30 0.15 -17.59
C LEU A 25 -12.68 -0.41 -16.22
N ALA A 26 -13.22 -1.63 -16.15
CA ALA A 26 -13.56 -2.26 -14.87
C ALA A 26 -12.33 -2.40 -13.95
N ARG A 27 -11.18 -2.82 -14.49
CA ARG A 27 -9.92 -2.91 -13.76
C ARG A 27 -9.47 -1.55 -13.23
N ALA A 28 -9.54 -0.51 -14.04
CA ALA A 28 -9.17 0.85 -13.62
C ALA A 28 -10.10 1.37 -12.51
N LEU A 29 -11.41 1.13 -12.63
CA LEU A 29 -12.39 1.48 -11.60
C LEU A 29 -12.14 0.72 -10.29
N VAL A 30 -11.81 -0.57 -10.34
CA VAL A 30 -11.42 -1.35 -9.16
C VAL A 30 -10.13 -0.80 -8.56
N ALA A 31 -9.16 -0.43 -9.38
CA ALA A 31 -7.91 0.20 -8.93
C ALA A 31 -8.17 1.49 -8.13
N THR A 32 -9.21 2.24 -8.47
CA THR A 32 -9.59 3.48 -7.76
C THR A 32 -10.52 3.27 -6.56
N GLY A 33 -10.75 2.03 -6.14
CA GLY A 33 -11.50 1.71 -4.93
C GLY A 33 -12.97 1.32 -5.15
N LEU A 34 -13.46 1.30 -6.39
CA LEU A 34 -14.82 0.84 -6.64
C LEU A 34 -14.92 -0.69 -6.45
N PRO A 35 -15.95 -1.22 -5.76
CA PRO A 35 -16.16 -2.66 -5.66
C PRO A 35 -16.25 -3.34 -7.03
N ALA A 36 -15.65 -4.51 -7.20
CA ALA A 36 -15.53 -5.19 -8.49
C ALA A 36 -16.87 -5.39 -9.21
N VAL A 37 -17.95 -5.71 -8.46
CA VAL A 37 -19.31 -5.88 -9.03
C VAL A 37 -19.79 -4.55 -9.63
N ARG A 38 -19.66 -3.44 -8.90
CA ARG A 38 -20.09 -2.10 -9.33
C ARG A 38 -19.26 -1.61 -10.52
N ALA A 39 -17.95 -1.86 -10.48
CA ALA A 39 -17.03 -1.53 -11.57
C ALA A 39 -17.43 -2.25 -12.87
N TRP A 40 -17.81 -3.52 -12.74
CA TRP A 40 -18.26 -4.31 -13.89
C TRP A 40 -19.63 -3.87 -14.43
N GLU A 41 -20.58 -3.56 -13.54
CA GLU A 41 -21.89 -2.99 -13.93
C GLU A 41 -21.73 -1.70 -14.75
N LEU A 42 -20.89 -0.77 -14.26
CA LEU A 42 -20.60 0.47 -14.98
C LEU A 42 -19.92 0.19 -16.33
N ALA A 43 -18.93 -0.70 -16.37
CA ALA A 43 -18.26 -1.04 -17.63
C ALA A 43 -19.21 -1.66 -18.67
N LEU A 44 -20.17 -2.50 -18.28
CA LEU A 44 -21.21 -3.02 -19.15
C LEU A 44 -22.17 -1.93 -19.63
N ARG A 45 -22.53 -0.98 -18.77
CA ARG A 45 -23.42 0.14 -19.13
C ARG A 45 -22.75 1.05 -20.17
N VAL A 46 -21.46 1.31 -20.01
CA VAL A 46 -20.67 2.07 -21.00
C VAL A 46 -20.59 1.32 -22.34
N GLU A 47 -20.35 0.00 -22.32
CA GLU A 47 -20.35 -0.82 -23.55
C GLU A 47 -21.68 -0.68 -24.32
N ALA A 48 -22.80 -0.82 -23.61
CA ALA A 48 -24.13 -0.69 -24.24
C ALA A 48 -24.37 0.72 -24.81
N ASP A 49 -23.96 1.77 -24.10
CA ASP A 49 -24.09 3.16 -24.59
C ASP A 49 -23.27 3.40 -25.87
N LEU A 50 -22.04 2.88 -25.93
CA LEU A 50 -21.18 2.99 -27.11
C LEU A 50 -21.76 2.22 -28.33
N GLU A 51 -22.32 1.02 -28.09
CA GLU A 51 -22.98 0.24 -29.12
C GLU A 51 -24.22 0.98 -29.68
N GLU A 52 -25.04 1.57 -28.80
CA GLU A 52 -26.23 2.37 -29.22
C GLU A 52 -25.86 3.61 -30.03
N ARG A 53 -24.74 4.26 -29.69
CA ARG A 53 -24.26 5.49 -30.35
C ARG A 53 -23.36 5.21 -31.55
N GLY A 54 -22.85 3.99 -31.68
CA GLY A 54 -21.88 3.62 -32.72
C GLY A 54 -20.53 4.31 -32.55
N GLU A 55 -20.14 4.63 -31.29
CA GLU A 55 -18.91 5.31 -30.94
C GLU A 55 -17.83 4.32 -30.46
N PRO A 56 -16.54 4.52 -30.80
CA PRO A 56 -15.47 3.61 -30.42
C PRO A 56 -14.95 3.82 -28.99
N SER A 57 -15.24 4.97 -28.37
CA SER A 57 -14.72 5.37 -27.07
C SER A 57 -15.66 6.33 -26.34
N VAL A 58 -15.56 6.38 -25.01
CA VAL A 58 -16.33 7.28 -24.15
C VAL A 58 -15.43 8.43 -23.67
N ASP A 59 -15.93 9.66 -23.65
CA ASP A 59 -15.28 10.77 -22.99
C ASP A 59 -15.60 10.82 -21.48
N LEU A 60 -14.88 11.66 -20.73
CA LEU A 60 -15.04 11.73 -19.28
C LEU A 60 -16.39 12.30 -18.84
N GLU A 61 -16.98 13.23 -19.61
CA GLU A 61 -18.26 13.84 -19.30
C GLU A 61 -19.39 12.80 -19.43
N ARG A 62 -19.41 12.07 -20.53
CA ARG A 62 -20.37 10.98 -20.74
C ARG A 62 -20.17 9.83 -19.75
N LEU A 63 -18.92 9.49 -19.43
CA LEU A 63 -18.64 8.48 -18.42
C LEU A 63 -19.18 8.90 -17.03
N GLU A 64 -19.11 10.19 -16.69
CA GLU A 64 -19.64 10.71 -15.42
C GLU A 64 -21.18 10.59 -15.38
N GLU A 65 -21.90 10.93 -16.47
CA GLU A 65 -23.34 10.73 -16.57
C GLU A 65 -23.73 9.26 -16.38
N LEU A 66 -23.07 8.34 -17.08
CA LEU A 66 -23.32 6.90 -16.96
C LEU A 66 -22.96 6.36 -15.56
N ALA A 67 -21.90 6.89 -14.96
CA ALA A 67 -21.52 6.53 -13.59
C ALA A 67 -22.56 7.01 -12.57
N GLN A 68 -23.10 8.21 -12.73
CA GLN A 68 -24.21 8.70 -11.88
C GLN A 68 -25.46 7.84 -12.02
N ASP A 69 -25.81 7.42 -13.23
CA ASP A 69 -26.96 6.55 -13.49
C ASP A 69 -26.81 5.18 -12.78
N VAL A 70 -25.60 4.58 -12.81
CA VAL A 70 -25.35 3.23 -12.29
C VAL A 70 -25.03 3.25 -10.79
N LEU A 71 -24.21 4.21 -10.34
CA LEU A 71 -23.66 4.26 -8.99
C LEU A 71 -24.43 5.20 -8.05
N GLY A 72 -25.22 6.13 -8.62
CA GLY A 72 -25.83 7.25 -7.94
C GLY A 72 -24.97 8.52 -8.04
N GLU A 73 -25.61 9.67 -7.84
CA GLU A 73 -25.04 11.00 -8.14
C GLU A 73 -23.68 11.25 -7.46
N SER A 74 -23.56 11.00 -6.15
CA SER A 74 -22.33 11.25 -5.39
C SER A 74 -21.23 10.25 -5.73
N GLU A 75 -21.54 8.95 -5.70
CA GLU A 75 -20.57 7.88 -5.94
C GLU A 75 -20.06 7.89 -7.39
N GLY A 76 -20.91 8.23 -8.36
CA GLY A 76 -20.56 8.34 -9.77
C GLY A 76 -19.52 9.44 -10.01
N VAL A 77 -19.75 10.65 -9.51
CA VAL A 77 -18.81 11.77 -9.59
C VAL A 77 -17.47 11.41 -8.94
N ASP A 78 -17.51 10.80 -7.74
CA ASP A 78 -16.31 10.41 -7.03
C ASP A 78 -15.51 9.33 -7.77
N ALA A 79 -16.18 8.34 -8.36
CA ALA A 79 -15.55 7.28 -9.14
C ALA A 79 -14.82 7.84 -10.38
N VAL A 80 -15.44 8.74 -11.12
CA VAL A 80 -14.83 9.35 -12.32
C VAL A 80 -13.69 10.31 -11.94
N ARG A 81 -13.84 11.07 -10.85
CA ARG A 81 -12.78 11.91 -10.32
C ARG A 81 -11.54 11.09 -9.94
N ARG A 82 -11.72 9.95 -9.23
CA ARG A 82 -10.63 9.03 -8.88
C ARG A 82 -10.01 8.38 -10.12
N LEU A 83 -10.82 8.04 -11.12
CA LEU A 83 -10.33 7.48 -12.37
C LEU A 83 -9.45 8.47 -13.13
N ARG A 84 -9.81 9.76 -13.17
CA ARG A 84 -8.97 10.82 -13.76
C ARG A 84 -7.62 10.91 -13.05
N ARG A 85 -7.62 10.96 -11.73
CA ARG A 85 -6.39 10.98 -10.90
C ARG A 85 -5.52 9.74 -11.11
N TYR A 86 -6.16 8.57 -11.25
CA TYR A 86 -5.45 7.34 -11.53
C TYR A 86 -4.77 7.36 -12.90
N ARG A 87 -5.41 7.96 -13.90
CA ARG A 87 -4.80 8.19 -15.21
C ARG A 87 -3.58 9.12 -15.12
N GLU A 88 -3.72 10.23 -14.42
CA GLU A 88 -2.61 11.16 -14.17
C GLU A 88 -1.44 10.47 -13.45
N LEU A 89 -1.72 9.59 -12.49
CA LEU A 89 -0.70 8.75 -11.84
C LEU A 89 0.04 7.84 -12.83
N GLN A 90 -0.67 7.24 -13.79
CA GLN A 90 -0.07 6.37 -14.80
C GLN A 90 0.78 7.13 -15.83
N GLU A 91 0.52 8.41 -16.02
CA GLU A 91 1.30 9.29 -16.89
C GLU A 91 2.61 9.78 -16.25
N LEU A 92 2.76 9.59 -14.93
CA LEU A 92 4.02 9.90 -14.24
C LEU A 92 5.11 8.89 -14.64
N ASP A 93 6.21 9.40 -15.18
CA ASP A 93 7.40 8.59 -15.53
C ASP A 93 8.32 8.39 -14.32
N LEU A 94 7.72 8.01 -13.18
CA LEU A 94 8.39 7.79 -11.91
C LEU A 94 7.96 6.47 -11.29
N PRO A 95 8.89 5.68 -10.71
CA PRO A 95 8.51 4.52 -9.94
C PRO A 95 7.70 4.91 -8.70
N ILE A 96 6.76 4.05 -8.31
CA ILE A 96 5.92 4.23 -7.12
C ILE A 96 6.48 3.33 -6.01
N VAL A 97 6.78 3.91 -4.85
CA VAL A 97 7.23 3.19 -3.66
C VAL A 97 6.22 3.43 -2.53
N VAL A 98 5.45 2.39 -2.19
CA VAL A 98 4.49 2.44 -1.08
C VAL A 98 5.05 1.69 0.12
N LEU A 99 5.11 2.35 1.27
CA LEU A 99 5.62 1.83 2.53
C LEU A 99 4.48 1.72 3.55
N VAL A 100 4.06 0.48 3.87
CA VAL A 100 2.95 0.20 4.80
C VAL A 100 3.50 -0.29 6.12
N GLY A 101 3.60 0.62 7.10
CA GLY A 101 4.04 0.34 8.46
C GLY A 101 2.90 -0.09 9.39
N GLY A 102 3.23 -0.42 10.64
CA GLY A 102 2.26 -0.74 11.70
C GLY A 102 2.65 -1.94 12.56
N GLY A 103 1.95 -2.17 13.65
CA GLY A 103 2.19 -3.27 14.59
C GLY A 103 1.97 -4.66 13.98
N THR A 104 2.42 -5.72 14.67
CA THR A 104 2.11 -7.10 14.29
C THR A 104 0.59 -7.32 14.40
N GLY A 105 -0.03 -7.94 13.40
CA GLY A 105 -1.48 -8.24 13.42
C GLY A 105 -2.38 -7.13 12.84
N THR A 106 -1.85 -5.96 12.45
CA THR A 106 -2.64 -4.85 11.91
C THR A 106 -3.13 -5.01 10.46
N GLY A 107 -2.91 -6.16 9.81
CA GLY A 107 -3.41 -6.42 8.46
C GLY A 107 -2.54 -5.91 7.32
N LYS A 108 -1.34 -5.36 7.59
CA LYS A 108 -0.42 -4.77 6.59
C LYS A 108 -0.21 -5.59 5.34
N SER A 109 0.10 -6.87 5.47
CA SER A 109 0.41 -7.74 4.33
C SER A 109 -0.77 -7.88 3.37
N ARG A 110 -2.01 -7.93 3.91
CA ARG A 110 -3.23 -8.01 3.11
C ARG A 110 -3.49 -6.70 2.38
N VAL A 111 -3.38 -5.57 3.08
CA VAL A 111 -3.51 -4.22 2.49
C VAL A 111 -2.43 -3.99 1.44
N ALA A 112 -1.15 -4.30 1.73
CA ALA A 112 -0.04 -4.14 0.80
C ALA A 112 -0.22 -4.95 -0.49
N THR A 113 -0.69 -6.20 -0.39
CA THR A 113 -0.96 -7.06 -1.56
C THR A 113 -2.08 -6.47 -2.42
N GLU A 114 -3.15 -6.00 -1.80
CA GLU A 114 -4.28 -5.43 -2.52
C GLU A 114 -3.91 -4.10 -3.19
N ILE A 115 -3.18 -3.21 -2.50
CA ILE A 115 -2.67 -1.97 -3.07
C ILE A 115 -1.75 -2.26 -4.27
N ALA A 116 -0.84 -3.21 -4.15
CA ALA A 116 0.04 -3.61 -5.24
C ALA A 116 -0.76 -4.10 -6.45
N TYR A 117 -1.78 -4.94 -6.22
CA TYR A 117 -2.67 -5.42 -7.27
C TYR A 117 -3.39 -4.27 -7.98
N ARG A 118 -3.97 -3.32 -7.23
CA ARG A 118 -4.70 -2.17 -7.78
C ARG A 118 -3.79 -1.23 -8.57
N LEU A 119 -2.56 -1.02 -8.10
CA LEU A 119 -1.57 -0.18 -8.79
C LEU A 119 -0.84 -0.91 -9.95
N GLY A 120 -1.11 -2.20 -10.17
CA GLY A 120 -0.37 -3.01 -11.15
C GLY A 120 1.09 -3.27 -10.76
N ILE A 121 1.42 -3.13 -9.47
CA ILE A 121 2.77 -3.37 -8.94
C ILE A 121 2.95 -4.87 -8.67
N THR A 122 3.97 -5.47 -9.25
CA THR A 122 4.25 -6.90 -9.11
C THR A 122 5.24 -7.23 -7.98
N ARG A 123 5.86 -6.22 -7.38
CA ARG A 123 6.87 -6.38 -6.35
C ARG A 123 6.32 -5.98 -4.98
N VAL A 124 6.02 -7.00 -4.19
CA VAL A 124 5.63 -6.84 -2.79
C VAL A 124 6.66 -7.54 -1.92
N THR A 125 7.23 -6.83 -0.96
CA THR A 125 8.25 -7.38 -0.06
C THR A 125 7.91 -7.02 1.38
N SER A 126 8.06 -7.96 2.31
CA SER A 126 7.92 -7.68 3.73
C SER A 126 9.25 -7.44 4.41
N THR A 127 9.29 -6.57 5.39
CA THR A 127 10.49 -6.35 6.21
C THR A 127 10.83 -7.58 7.06
N ASP A 128 9.84 -8.42 7.35
CA ASP A 128 10.07 -9.69 8.05
C ASP A 128 10.79 -10.70 7.14
N PHE A 129 10.49 -10.72 5.84
CA PHE A 129 11.24 -11.51 4.86
C PHE A 129 12.71 -11.06 4.78
N ILE A 130 12.95 -9.73 4.76
CA ILE A 130 14.32 -9.17 4.80
C ILE A 130 15.03 -9.62 6.07
N ARG A 131 14.40 -9.50 7.24
CA ARG A 131 14.93 -9.96 8.52
C ARG A 131 15.27 -11.45 8.49
N GLN A 132 14.38 -12.30 7.99
CA GLN A 132 14.62 -13.74 7.87
C GLN A 132 15.78 -14.07 6.93
N THR A 133 15.93 -13.33 5.83
CA THR A 133 17.07 -13.46 4.93
C THR A 133 18.37 -13.09 5.63
N MET A 134 18.41 -11.99 6.40
CA MET A 134 19.59 -11.57 7.15
C MET A 134 20.01 -12.63 8.18
N ARG A 135 19.07 -13.31 8.85
CA ARG A 135 19.35 -14.41 9.79
C ARG A 135 20.10 -15.58 9.13
N ALA A 136 19.99 -15.77 7.82
CA ALA A 136 20.76 -16.80 7.14
C ALA A 136 22.26 -16.46 7.01
N PHE A 137 22.61 -15.18 7.12
CA PHE A 137 23.98 -14.69 6.95
C PHE A 137 24.64 -14.27 8.28
N PHE A 138 23.86 -13.84 9.28
CA PHE A 138 24.36 -13.32 10.54
C PHE A 138 23.93 -14.22 11.70
N SER A 139 24.91 -14.63 12.53
CA SER A 139 24.65 -15.43 13.71
C SER A 139 23.97 -14.60 14.82
N GLU A 140 23.34 -15.29 15.76
CA GLU A 140 22.71 -14.66 16.93
C GLU A 140 23.74 -13.93 17.81
N GLU A 141 24.96 -14.41 17.90
CA GLU A 141 26.03 -13.75 18.64
C GLU A 141 26.43 -12.40 18.01
N PHE A 142 26.40 -12.31 16.68
CA PHE A 142 26.80 -11.09 15.96
C PHE A 142 25.65 -10.07 15.89
N MET A 143 24.44 -10.53 15.71
CA MET A 143 23.26 -9.66 15.49
C MET A 143 22.03 -10.23 16.22
N PRO A 144 22.03 -10.20 17.57
CA PRO A 144 21.04 -10.91 18.39
C PRO A 144 19.59 -10.46 18.08
N SER A 145 19.34 -9.17 17.90
CA SER A 145 17.99 -8.63 17.79
C SER A 145 17.20 -9.20 16.59
N ILE A 146 17.85 -9.53 15.47
CA ILE A 146 17.13 -10.05 14.29
C ILE A 146 16.64 -11.50 14.48
N HIS A 147 17.11 -12.21 15.51
CA HIS A 147 16.74 -13.59 15.79
C HIS A 147 15.43 -13.73 16.60
N TYR A 148 14.91 -12.64 17.13
CA TYR A 148 13.63 -12.57 17.84
C TYR A 148 12.50 -12.09 16.92
N SER A 149 11.24 -12.27 17.35
CA SER A 149 10.13 -11.51 16.81
C SER A 149 10.19 -10.07 17.30
N SER A 150 9.61 -9.12 16.55
CA SER A 150 9.69 -7.69 16.89
C SER A 150 9.19 -7.35 18.31
N PHE A 151 8.20 -8.08 18.81
CA PHE A 151 7.62 -7.91 20.14
C PHE A 151 8.30 -8.79 21.22
N GLU A 152 9.24 -9.63 20.83
CA GLU A 152 10.01 -10.50 21.74
C GLU A 152 11.50 -10.13 21.76
N ALA A 153 11.89 -9.02 21.18
CA ALA A 153 13.30 -8.64 21.04
C ALA A 153 13.94 -8.10 22.32
N GLY A 154 13.22 -8.06 23.43
CA GLY A 154 13.71 -7.60 24.75
C GLY A 154 15.03 -8.24 25.21
N PRO A 155 15.25 -9.55 25.06
CA PRO A 155 16.51 -10.18 25.42
C PRO A 155 17.76 -9.64 24.69
N ALA A 156 17.59 -8.96 23.55
CA ALA A 156 18.68 -8.30 22.85
C ALA A 156 19.11 -6.97 23.51
N ALA A 157 18.32 -6.43 24.44
CA ALA A 157 18.59 -5.16 25.14
C ALA A 157 18.19 -5.23 26.63
N PRO A 158 18.69 -6.19 27.43
CA PRO A 158 18.21 -6.50 28.78
C PRO A 158 18.45 -5.39 29.80
N GLU A 159 19.40 -4.51 29.57
CA GLU A 159 19.80 -3.40 30.45
C GLU A 159 18.97 -2.10 30.20
N ALA A 160 18.10 -2.09 29.21
CA ALA A 160 17.31 -0.91 28.85
C ALA A 160 16.11 -0.72 29.81
N ASP A 161 15.67 0.53 30.01
CA ASP A 161 14.47 0.85 30.80
C ASP A 161 13.20 0.19 30.20
N ASP A 162 13.14 0.07 28.88
CA ASP A 162 12.12 -0.69 28.14
C ASP A 162 12.84 -1.69 27.21
N PRO A 163 13.13 -2.91 27.68
CA PRO A 163 13.86 -3.90 26.89
C PRO A 163 13.18 -4.28 25.57
N THR A 164 11.85 -4.46 25.58
CA THR A 164 11.09 -4.82 24.38
C THR A 164 11.24 -3.75 23.30
N LEU A 165 11.03 -2.49 23.66
CA LEU A 165 11.13 -1.39 22.70
C LEU A 165 12.58 -1.17 22.26
N ALA A 166 13.55 -1.25 23.17
CA ALA A 166 14.97 -1.10 22.83
C ALA A 166 15.44 -2.19 21.87
N GLY A 167 15.10 -3.45 22.15
CA GLY A 167 15.41 -4.58 21.27
C GLY A 167 14.72 -4.49 19.91
N PHE A 168 13.45 -4.05 19.88
CA PHE A 168 12.74 -3.78 18.63
C PHE A 168 13.42 -2.67 17.81
N LEU A 169 13.86 -1.60 18.45
CA LEU A 169 14.54 -0.49 17.76
C LEU A 169 15.92 -0.89 17.23
N ASP A 170 16.65 -1.71 17.97
CA ASP A 170 17.91 -2.27 17.48
C ASP A 170 17.67 -3.19 16.27
N GLN A 171 16.70 -4.10 16.36
CA GLN A 171 16.26 -4.92 15.24
C GLN A 171 15.87 -4.07 14.03
N THR A 172 15.11 -2.99 14.24
CA THR A 172 14.67 -2.08 13.19
C THR A 172 15.86 -1.45 12.48
N ARG A 173 16.85 -0.91 13.22
CA ARG A 173 18.06 -0.33 12.61
C ARG A 173 18.80 -1.33 11.72
N ASN A 174 18.92 -2.56 12.18
CA ASN A 174 19.58 -3.63 11.44
C ASN A 174 18.79 -3.99 10.17
N VAL A 175 17.47 -4.19 10.26
CA VAL A 175 16.62 -4.57 9.12
C VAL A 175 16.53 -3.44 8.08
N LEU A 176 16.56 -2.18 8.52
CA LEU A 176 16.51 -1.02 7.61
C LEU A 176 17.72 -0.95 6.66
N VAL A 177 18.85 -1.57 6.98
CA VAL A 177 19.97 -1.69 6.04
C VAL A 177 19.54 -2.50 4.81
N GLY A 178 18.85 -3.61 5.02
CA GLY A 178 18.31 -4.42 3.93
C GLY A 178 17.14 -3.74 3.20
N VAL A 179 16.27 -3.04 3.93
CA VAL A 179 15.18 -2.24 3.34
C VAL A 179 15.74 -1.20 2.38
N ARG A 180 16.79 -0.46 2.81
CA ARG A 180 17.46 0.52 1.95
C ARG A 180 17.97 -0.11 0.68
N ALA A 181 18.69 -1.22 0.76
CA ALA A 181 19.26 -1.92 -0.39
C ALA A 181 18.17 -2.36 -1.39
N VAL A 182 17.01 -2.82 -0.89
CA VAL A 182 15.86 -3.22 -1.72
C VAL A 182 15.25 -2.01 -2.44
N ILE A 183 15.08 -0.88 -1.74
CA ILE A 183 14.56 0.36 -2.34
C ILE A 183 15.54 0.90 -3.39
N GLU A 184 16.83 1.03 -3.06
CA GLU A 184 17.86 1.50 -3.99
C GLU A 184 17.91 0.64 -5.26
N ARG A 185 17.79 -0.68 -5.12
CA ARG A 185 17.75 -1.58 -6.27
C ARG A 185 16.50 -1.36 -7.13
N ALA A 186 15.32 -1.18 -6.52
CA ALA A 186 14.10 -0.89 -7.25
C ALA A 186 14.20 0.42 -8.05
N LEU A 187 14.75 1.46 -7.44
CA LEU A 187 14.95 2.76 -8.09
C LEU A 187 15.95 2.68 -9.27
N GLN A 188 17.08 1.96 -9.10
CA GLN A 188 18.05 1.74 -10.17
C GLN A 188 17.48 1.05 -11.40
N GLU A 189 16.49 0.17 -11.19
CA GLU A 189 15.81 -0.56 -12.26
C GLU A 189 14.53 0.13 -12.75
N GLY A 190 14.18 1.29 -12.17
CA GLY A 190 12.93 2.00 -12.49
C GLY A 190 11.67 1.22 -12.07
N TRP A 191 11.74 0.43 -11.00
CA TRP A 191 10.64 -0.44 -10.60
C TRP A 191 9.78 0.16 -9.50
N SER A 192 8.47 0.09 -9.68
CA SER A 192 7.52 0.31 -8.61
C SER A 192 7.46 -0.88 -7.65
N MET A 193 7.25 -0.60 -6.35
CA MET A 193 7.19 -1.62 -5.31
C MET A 193 6.31 -1.23 -4.13
N VAL A 194 5.83 -2.25 -3.42
CA VAL A 194 5.20 -2.10 -2.10
C VAL A 194 6.06 -2.82 -1.06
N LEU A 195 6.46 -2.11 -0.03
CA LEU A 195 7.11 -2.66 1.16
C LEU A 195 6.13 -2.60 2.33
N GLU A 196 6.03 -3.70 3.08
CA GLU A 196 5.23 -3.73 4.30
C GLU A 196 6.03 -4.27 5.48
N GLY A 197 5.70 -3.79 6.67
CA GLY A 197 6.25 -4.40 7.87
C GLY A 197 6.39 -3.50 9.08
N VAL A 198 6.61 -4.14 10.23
CA VAL A 198 6.74 -3.49 11.53
C VAL A 198 8.00 -2.60 11.63
N HIS A 199 9.03 -2.89 10.84
CA HIS A 199 10.29 -2.14 10.85
C HIS A 199 10.23 -0.84 10.02
N LEU A 200 9.11 -0.58 9.32
CA LEU A 200 8.89 0.68 8.60
C LEU A 200 8.46 1.79 9.59
N VAL A 201 9.33 2.08 10.54
CA VAL A 201 9.09 3.07 11.60
C VAL A 201 9.27 4.48 11.05
N PRO A 202 8.26 5.36 11.16
CA PRO A 202 8.35 6.74 10.71
C PRO A 202 9.54 7.50 11.29
N GLY A 203 10.23 8.26 10.43
CA GLY A 203 11.44 9.02 10.78
C GLY A 203 12.72 8.18 10.95
N MET A 204 12.67 6.86 10.70
CA MET A 204 13.86 5.99 10.64
C MET A 204 14.20 5.57 9.20
N ILE A 205 13.27 5.69 8.29
CA ILE A 205 13.48 5.38 6.86
C ILE A 205 14.11 6.62 6.22
N PRO A 206 15.21 6.46 5.45
CA PRO A 206 15.79 7.57 4.72
C PRO A 206 14.83 8.06 3.63
N PRO A 207 14.90 9.34 3.22
CA PRO A 207 14.12 9.86 2.11
C PRO A 207 14.31 9.00 0.85
N VAL A 208 13.21 8.73 0.14
CA VAL A 208 13.20 8.03 -1.13
C VAL A 208 13.10 9.07 -2.24
N GLU A 209 14.24 9.37 -2.87
CA GLU A 209 14.33 10.33 -3.96
C GLU A 209 14.17 9.64 -5.32
N GLY A 210 13.63 10.35 -6.32
CA GLY A 210 13.47 9.79 -7.67
C GLY A 210 12.29 8.82 -7.83
N ALA A 211 11.35 8.84 -6.89
CA ALA A 211 10.11 8.05 -6.93
C ALA A 211 8.93 8.87 -6.36
N LEU A 212 7.72 8.46 -6.70
CA LEU A 212 6.55 8.80 -5.91
C LEU A 212 6.57 7.90 -4.67
N ALA A 213 7.01 8.46 -3.54
CA ALA A 213 7.10 7.73 -2.28
C ALA A 213 5.95 8.09 -1.35
N LEU A 214 5.23 7.07 -0.86
CA LEU A 214 4.21 7.20 0.17
C LEU A 214 4.54 6.30 1.34
N GLN A 215 4.51 6.83 2.56
CA GLN A 215 4.50 6.05 3.79
C GLN A 215 3.19 6.24 4.52
N CYS A 216 2.60 5.16 5.03
CA CYS A 216 1.47 5.17 5.96
C CYS A 216 1.67 4.11 7.06
N VAL A 217 0.94 4.27 8.15
CA VAL A 217 0.94 3.35 9.29
C VAL A 217 -0.47 2.82 9.49
N LEU A 218 -0.61 1.49 9.57
CA LEU A 218 -1.87 0.86 9.95
C LEU A 218 -1.92 0.65 11.46
N GLU A 219 -3.05 1.02 12.06
CA GLU A 219 -3.36 0.83 13.45
C GLU A 219 -4.60 -0.03 13.64
N ILE A 220 -4.73 -0.68 14.80
CA ILE A 220 -5.98 -1.21 15.33
C ILE A 220 -6.13 -0.66 16.75
N GLU A 221 -7.09 0.24 16.95
CA GLU A 221 -7.34 0.88 18.23
C GLU A 221 -7.87 -0.11 19.27
N SER A 222 -8.89 -0.90 18.90
CA SER A 222 -9.53 -1.87 19.79
C SER A 222 -8.63 -3.09 20.02
N GLU A 223 -8.40 -3.41 21.30
CA GLU A 223 -7.64 -4.60 21.70
C GLU A 223 -8.35 -5.88 21.33
N ASP A 224 -9.66 -5.95 21.50
CA ASP A 224 -10.48 -7.12 21.15
C ASP A 224 -10.44 -7.39 19.63
N VAL A 225 -10.51 -6.33 18.82
CA VAL A 225 -10.40 -6.43 17.36
C VAL A 225 -8.99 -6.91 16.98
N HIS A 226 -7.95 -6.37 17.63
CA HIS A 226 -6.57 -6.76 17.39
C HIS A 226 -6.33 -8.24 17.74
N ALA A 227 -6.83 -8.69 18.89
CA ALA A 227 -6.83 -10.11 19.26
C ALA A 227 -7.57 -10.97 18.25
N GLY A 228 -8.73 -10.50 17.76
CA GLY A 228 -9.53 -11.16 16.74
C GLY A 228 -8.78 -11.41 15.43
N HIS A 229 -7.91 -10.49 15.02
CA HIS A 229 -7.08 -10.65 13.83
C HIS A 229 -6.11 -11.83 13.92
N PHE A 230 -5.61 -12.17 15.12
CA PHE A 230 -4.75 -13.34 15.31
C PHE A 230 -5.53 -14.65 15.18
N TRP A 231 -6.79 -14.70 15.63
CA TRP A 231 -7.67 -15.86 15.44
C TRP A 231 -7.96 -16.12 13.94
N VAL A 232 -8.28 -15.07 13.19
CA VAL A 232 -8.50 -15.19 11.73
C VAL A 232 -7.23 -15.68 11.03
N ARG A 233 -6.06 -15.20 11.46
CA ARG A 233 -4.78 -15.60 10.89
C ARG A 233 -4.43 -17.04 11.18
N ASP A 234 -4.69 -17.56 12.38
CA ASP A 234 -4.43 -18.94 12.78
C ASP A 234 -5.24 -19.91 11.93
N THR A 235 -6.54 -19.64 11.77
CA THR A 235 -7.41 -20.43 10.88
C THR A 235 -6.96 -20.41 9.41
N SER A 236 -6.44 -19.30 8.93
CA SER A 236 -5.97 -19.16 7.55
C SER A 236 -4.59 -19.81 7.28
N THR A 237 -3.81 -20.09 8.32
CA THR A 237 -2.47 -20.70 8.23
C THR A 237 -2.41 -22.13 8.75
N GLU A 238 -3.57 -22.77 8.99
CA GLU A 238 -3.66 -24.15 9.48
C GLU A 238 -2.80 -24.41 10.76
N GLY A 239 -2.74 -23.43 11.67
CA GLY A 239 -1.99 -23.54 12.93
C GLY A 239 -0.47 -23.37 12.81
N LEU A 240 0.08 -23.01 11.65
CA LEU A 240 1.51 -22.72 11.49
C LEU A 240 1.96 -21.50 12.32
N ARG A 241 1.01 -20.67 12.75
CA ARG A 241 1.23 -19.51 13.61
C ARG A 241 0.27 -19.55 14.79
N PRO A 242 0.58 -20.33 15.86
CA PRO A 242 -0.33 -20.56 16.98
C PRO A 242 -0.83 -19.25 17.60
N VAL A 243 -2.13 -19.05 17.64
CA VAL A 243 -2.78 -17.85 18.18
C VAL A 243 -2.38 -17.59 19.63
N GLY A 244 -2.21 -18.61 20.45
CA GLY A 244 -1.86 -18.51 21.87
C GLY A 244 -0.63 -17.63 22.11
N ARG A 245 0.45 -17.82 21.32
CA ARG A 245 1.67 -17.02 21.41
C ARG A 245 1.43 -15.52 21.21
N TYR A 246 0.56 -15.14 20.27
CA TYR A 246 0.25 -13.74 19.99
C TYR A 246 -0.63 -13.14 21.07
N ILE A 247 -1.59 -13.90 21.59
CA ILE A 247 -2.47 -13.44 22.66
C ILE A 247 -1.68 -13.25 23.97
N GLU A 248 -0.77 -14.16 24.32
CA GLU A 248 0.12 -14.04 25.48
C GLU A 248 1.04 -12.82 25.38
N GLN A 249 1.40 -12.39 24.18
CA GLN A 249 2.30 -11.26 23.93
C GLN A 249 1.57 -10.00 23.43
N LEU A 250 0.23 -9.96 23.57
CA LEU A 250 -0.58 -8.87 23.01
C LEU A 250 -0.17 -7.50 23.57
N ASP A 251 0.14 -7.40 24.85
CA ASP A 251 0.58 -6.16 25.49
C ASP A 251 1.87 -5.62 24.84
N GLU A 252 2.86 -6.49 24.58
CA GLU A 252 4.10 -6.12 23.95
C GLU A 252 3.92 -5.77 22.45
N ILE A 253 3.05 -6.49 21.75
CA ILE A 253 2.66 -6.16 20.38
C ILE A 253 2.03 -4.76 20.33
N ARG A 254 1.10 -4.47 21.24
CA ARG A 254 0.43 -3.17 21.33
C ARG A 254 1.37 -2.05 21.79
N ARG A 255 2.37 -2.38 22.62
CA ARG A 255 3.44 -1.45 23.00
C ARG A 255 4.24 -0.99 21.77
N VAL A 256 4.65 -1.94 20.93
CA VAL A 256 5.35 -1.64 19.67
C VAL A 256 4.44 -0.85 18.72
N GLN A 257 3.15 -1.22 18.60
CA GLN A 257 2.19 -0.47 17.79
C GLN A 257 2.08 0.99 18.26
N ARG A 258 1.83 1.23 19.54
CA ARG A 258 1.75 2.59 20.11
C ARG A 258 2.99 3.43 19.77
N TYR A 259 4.18 2.85 19.93
CA TYR A 259 5.41 3.55 19.56
C TYR A 259 5.46 3.94 18.08
N ILE A 260 5.06 3.04 17.18
CA ILE A 260 5.06 3.31 15.73
C ILE A 260 4.04 4.42 15.39
N VAL A 261 2.85 4.38 15.99
CA VAL A 261 1.79 5.38 15.83
C VAL A 261 2.23 6.74 16.36
N ASP A 262 2.80 6.79 17.56
CA ASP A 262 3.36 8.02 18.13
C ASP A 262 4.46 8.63 17.25
N ARG A 263 5.26 7.78 16.63
CA ARG A 263 6.29 8.23 15.66
C ARG A 263 5.65 8.76 14.38
N ALA A 264 4.58 8.12 13.91
CA ALA A 264 3.84 8.58 12.73
C ALA A 264 3.29 9.99 12.94
N HIS A 265 2.62 10.24 14.05
CA HIS A 265 2.10 11.58 14.40
C HIS A 265 3.21 12.63 14.48
N ARG A 266 4.38 12.29 15.06
CA ARG A 266 5.51 13.23 15.15
C ARG A 266 6.21 13.51 13.82
N CYS A 267 6.04 12.64 12.84
CA CYS A 267 6.67 12.73 11.52
C CYS A 267 5.67 13.10 10.41
N ASP A 268 4.45 13.49 10.73
CA ASP A 268 3.36 13.79 9.79
C ASP A 268 3.10 12.65 8.78
N VAL A 269 3.28 11.39 9.24
CA VAL A 269 2.96 10.21 8.45
C VAL A 269 1.52 9.81 8.74
N PRO A 270 0.66 9.61 7.72
CA PRO A 270 -0.73 9.19 7.91
C PRO A 270 -0.86 7.90 8.71
N VAL A 271 -1.76 7.91 9.70
CA VAL A 271 -2.19 6.73 10.46
C VAL A 271 -3.60 6.38 10.02
N ILE A 272 -3.82 5.12 9.68
CA ILE A 272 -5.09 4.61 9.16
C ILE A 272 -5.57 3.49 10.07
N GLU A 273 -6.77 3.65 10.64
CA GLU A 273 -7.43 2.59 11.40
C GLU A 273 -7.92 1.48 10.47
N ASN A 274 -7.39 0.26 10.65
CA ASN A 274 -7.78 -0.88 9.84
C ASN A 274 -8.97 -1.64 10.45
N SER A 275 -10.12 -0.98 10.50
CA SER A 275 -11.39 -1.57 10.91
C SER A 275 -12.11 -2.32 9.78
N SER A 276 -11.89 -1.91 8.53
CA SER A 276 -12.44 -2.51 7.31
C SER A 276 -11.40 -2.51 6.21
N LEU A 277 -11.14 -3.66 5.63
CA LEU A 277 -10.15 -3.81 4.56
C LEU A 277 -10.41 -2.86 3.39
N ASP A 278 -11.67 -2.79 2.93
CA ASP A 278 -12.02 -1.98 1.76
C ASP A 278 -11.89 -0.48 2.05
N ALA A 279 -12.29 -0.02 3.23
CA ALA A 279 -12.12 1.37 3.65
C ALA A 279 -10.62 1.72 3.75
N THR A 280 -9.83 0.89 4.43
CA THR A 280 -8.36 1.07 4.56
C THR A 280 -7.67 1.15 3.20
N ILE A 281 -8.03 0.27 2.26
CA ILE A 281 -7.47 0.29 0.92
C ILE A 281 -7.88 1.58 0.19
N GLY A 282 -9.13 2.01 0.33
CA GLY A 282 -9.62 3.27 -0.23
C GLY A 282 -8.78 4.46 0.25
N GLU A 283 -8.56 4.57 1.56
CA GLU A 283 -7.76 5.64 2.17
C GLU A 283 -6.30 5.62 1.68
N VAL A 284 -5.65 4.45 1.64
CA VAL A 284 -4.27 4.36 1.11
C VAL A 284 -4.22 4.75 -0.37
N MET A 285 -5.19 4.34 -1.18
CA MET A 285 -5.27 4.74 -2.59
C MET A 285 -5.48 6.25 -2.75
N ASP A 286 -6.33 6.86 -1.94
CA ASP A 286 -6.53 8.31 -1.94
C ASP A 286 -5.24 9.06 -1.58
N LEU A 287 -4.44 8.54 -0.63
CA LEU A 287 -3.11 9.10 -0.30
C LEU A 287 -2.11 8.98 -1.46
N VAL A 288 -2.10 7.85 -2.18
CA VAL A 288 -1.25 7.67 -3.37
C VAL A 288 -1.62 8.68 -4.45
N LEU A 289 -2.91 8.80 -4.76
CA LEU A 289 -3.41 9.73 -5.76
C LEU A 289 -3.13 11.19 -5.40
N ALA A 290 -3.36 11.57 -4.14
CA ALA A 290 -3.04 12.92 -3.66
C ALA A 290 -1.52 13.23 -3.69
N SER A 291 -0.67 12.22 -3.52
CA SER A 291 0.79 12.38 -3.64
C SER A 291 1.22 12.59 -5.08
N ALA A 292 0.56 11.93 -6.04
CA ALA A 292 0.79 12.12 -7.47
C ALA A 292 0.44 13.55 -7.92
N GLU A 293 -0.72 14.06 -7.49
CA GLU A 293 -1.15 15.44 -7.80
C GLU A 293 -0.14 16.49 -7.30
N ARG A 294 0.37 16.31 -6.08
CA ARG A 294 1.38 17.23 -5.53
C ARG A 294 2.66 17.25 -6.37
N LEU A 295 3.12 16.11 -6.86
CA LEU A 295 4.30 16.03 -7.74
C LEU A 295 4.03 16.62 -9.12
N GLY A 296 2.88 16.35 -9.72
CA GLY A 296 2.46 16.93 -10.99
C GLY A 296 2.36 18.45 -10.95
N ALA A 297 1.83 19.02 -9.86
CA ALA A 297 1.75 20.46 -9.65
C ALA A 297 3.12 21.12 -9.51
N VAL A 298 4.09 20.46 -8.85
CA VAL A 298 5.47 20.96 -8.73
C VAL A 298 6.21 20.91 -10.07
N GLY A 299 6.03 19.83 -10.85
CA GLY A 299 6.63 19.68 -12.18
C GLY A 299 6.13 20.73 -13.18
N SER A 300 4.85 21.06 -13.16
CA SER A 300 4.27 22.12 -14.04
C SER A 300 4.67 23.55 -13.62
N GLY A 301 5.03 23.77 -12.36
CA GLY A 301 5.52 25.06 -11.85
C GLY A 301 6.99 25.37 -12.20
N LEU A 302 7.79 24.35 -12.48
CA LEU A 302 9.21 24.49 -12.88
C LEU A 302 9.39 24.62 -14.40
N ALA A 303 8.35 24.39 -15.20
CA ALA A 303 8.36 24.48 -16.66
C ALA A 303 7.82 25.83 -17.19
N ARG A 304 7.67 26.85 -16.33
CA ARG A 304 7.26 28.22 -16.71
C ARG A 304 8.37 29.25 -16.50
#